data_505afe3fb669fef5f8edb0b5df02db25
#
_entry.id   505afe3fb669fef5f8edb0b5df02db25
#
_cell.length_a   1.000
_cell.length_b   1.000
_cell.length_c   1.000
_cell.angle_alpha   90.00
_cell.angle_beta   90.00
_cell.angle_gamma   90.00
#
_symmetry.space_group_name_H-M   'P 1'
#
loop_
_entity.id
_entity.type
_entity.pdbx_description
1 polymer ?
#
loop_
_entity_poly.entity_id
_entity_poly.type
_entity_poly.pdbx_seq_one_letter_code
_entity_poly.pdbx_strand_id
1 'polypeptide(L)'
;MFRIYLKTAIRSIRKNRMNSFINITGLTVGIACCMLITLFVKDELSYDQYNTHYNEIYRVLHAYRPAVGNAKLPPPAPSEYQVWGNAPTGPVLKDNFPEVVSVTQFTSPRTLLMEHGNSRFQETNLLYADANIFDVFSWRFISGDPKTALAAPNAIVLTKTLAQKYFGNTNVVGQTIKAEDLVLNVTGVMEDVPSNTHFTFTGLISMETFKRSRPDIFSAWGYVDFYTYFRTTPNVNIAAMEAKIPGILKQHYSDIHDDNYTFTFEPLKNAYLFSQAARQPGANGSISNIVIFSLIAVFMLVIAAINFVNLSTARSMERAKEIGVRKAVGAQESTLIIQYLAEAVLLTTFATIMAILLCIVCLPVLRQLADKTLPINQMWSGELIALYFLTPLLVGIPAGIYPAFVLAKFKPVQVLKGRFSSSAKGLQLRRGLVVFQFTLSIALIASTAIVYSQLSHLQQHSLGFNNEQLLVIDYGGDEQVNRHLDAIKLRLAQQPDVKAVSISRAVPGDKFPDGGTGIMSQVGDIAYHNIPMYEIDEDFISTFKIPMAAGRTYSKSFPADTANSLVINEAAAKLFGYALHRTL
;
A
#
# COMPACT_ATOMS: atom_id res chain seq x y z
N MET A 1 -4.98 -9.88 -50.47
CA MET A 1 -4.32 -10.87 -49.60
C MET A 1 -4.93 -10.92 -48.21
N PHE A 2 -4.94 -9.84 -47.41
CA PHE A 2 -5.49 -9.83 -46.03
C PHE A 2 -6.92 -10.34 -45.88
N ARG A 3 -7.84 -9.91 -46.74
CA ARG A 3 -9.25 -10.40 -46.74
C ARG A 3 -9.36 -11.92 -46.93
N ILE A 4 -8.46 -12.53 -47.68
CA ILE A 4 -8.47 -13.98 -47.93
C ILE A 4 -8.01 -14.71 -46.66
N TYR A 5 -6.94 -14.21 -46.02
CA TYR A 5 -6.45 -14.78 -44.75
C TYR A 5 -7.51 -14.68 -43.64
N LEU A 6 -8.18 -13.54 -43.52
CA LEU A 6 -9.26 -13.33 -42.56
C LEU A 6 -10.44 -14.30 -42.76
N LYS A 7 -10.93 -14.44 -44.02
CA LYS A 7 -11.99 -15.41 -44.35
C LYS A 7 -11.58 -16.85 -44.04
N THR A 8 -10.34 -17.21 -44.35
CA THR A 8 -9.82 -18.57 -44.11
C THR A 8 -9.69 -18.85 -42.62
N ALA A 9 -9.22 -17.89 -41.84
CA ALA A 9 -9.11 -18.01 -40.38
C ALA A 9 -10.48 -18.15 -39.70
N ILE A 10 -11.47 -17.31 -40.08
CA ILE A 10 -12.84 -17.41 -39.57
C ILE A 10 -13.46 -18.77 -39.93
N ARG A 11 -13.24 -19.26 -41.15
CA ARG A 11 -13.72 -20.58 -41.59
C ARG A 11 -13.07 -21.72 -40.80
N SER A 12 -11.76 -21.61 -40.49
CA SER A 12 -11.03 -22.55 -39.67
C SER A 12 -11.57 -22.60 -38.22
N ILE A 13 -11.84 -21.43 -37.62
CA ILE A 13 -12.46 -21.32 -36.28
C ILE A 13 -13.84 -21.99 -36.26
N ARG A 14 -14.68 -21.71 -37.26
CA ARG A 14 -16.04 -22.31 -37.33
C ARG A 14 -16.04 -23.81 -37.56
N LYS A 15 -15.08 -24.33 -38.35
CA LYS A 15 -14.96 -25.78 -38.66
C LYS A 15 -14.52 -26.56 -37.39
N ASN A 16 -13.79 -25.94 -36.50
CA ASN A 16 -13.14 -26.58 -35.35
C ASN A 16 -13.55 -25.94 -34.00
N ARG A 17 -14.84 -25.83 -33.76
CA ARG A 17 -15.44 -25.05 -32.66
C ARG A 17 -14.86 -25.38 -31.28
N MET A 18 -14.81 -26.67 -30.91
CA MET A 18 -14.41 -27.11 -29.58
C MET A 18 -12.97 -26.67 -29.20
N ASN A 19 -12.04 -26.90 -30.12
CA ASN A 19 -10.62 -26.59 -29.82
C ASN A 19 -10.29 -25.11 -29.98
N SER A 20 -10.99 -24.39 -30.88
CA SER A 20 -10.89 -22.93 -30.95
C SER A 20 -11.44 -22.32 -29.65
N PHE A 21 -12.51 -22.87 -29.11
CA PHE A 21 -13.08 -22.49 -27.83
C PHE A 21 -12.07 -22.69 -26.68
N ILE A 22 -11.47 -23.89 -26.56
CA ILE A 22 -10.47 -24.17 -25.52
C ILE A 22 -9.25 -23.24 -25.63
N ASN A 23 -8.75 -22.98 -26.85
CA ASN A 23 -7.64 -22.07 -27.07
C ASN A 23 -7.99 -20.61 -26.72
N ILE A 24 -9.15 -20.15 -27.17
CA ILE A 24 -9.63 -18.79 -26.89
C ILE A 24 -9.84 -18.62 -25.38
N THR A 25 -10.51 -19.56 -24.71
CA THR A 25 -10.76 -19.50 -23.28
C THR A 25 -9.46 -19.48 -22.48
N GLY A 26 -8.51 -20.39 -22.79
CA GLY A 26 -7.22 -20.44 -22.12
C GLY A 26 -6.40 -19.16 -22.32
N LEU A 27 -6.35 -18.62 -23.54
CA LEU A 27 -5.72 -17.33 -23.81
C LEU A 27 -6.45 -16.17 -23.13
N THR A 28 -7.79 -16.16 -23.15
CA THR A 28 -8.61 -15.12 -22.51
C THR A 28 -8.30 -15.03 -21.02
N VAL A 29 -8.32 -16.16 -20.31
CA VAL A 29 -8.02 -16.18 -18.86
C VAL A 29 -6.59 -15.72 -18.59
N GLY A 30 -5.59 -16.24 -19.31
CA GLY A 30 -4.20 -15.86 -19.12
C GLY A 30 -3.93 -14.37 -19.40
N ILE A 31 -4.51 -13.84 -20.49
CA ILE A 31 -4.41 -12.43 -20.85
C ILE A 31 -5.16 -11.55 -19.84
N ALA A 32 -6.36 -11.95 -19.40
CA ALA A 32 -7.14 -11.20 -18.41
C ALA A 32 -6.41 -11.11 -17.06
N CYS A 33 -5.86 -12.22 -16.55
CA CYS A 33 -5.05 -12.21 -15.35
C CYS A 33 -3.84 -11.28 -15.49
N CYS A 34 -3.13 -11.35 -16.61
CA CYS A 34 -2.00 -10.46 -16.89
C CYS A 34 -2.44 -8.99 -16.91
N MET A 35 -3.56 -8.66 -17.56
CA MET A 35 -4.10 -7.30 -17.62
C MET A 35 -4.51 -6.76 -16.24
N LEU A 36 -5.19 -7.56 -15.43
CA LEU A 36 -5.59 -7.18 -14.07
C LEU A 36 -4.37 -6.93 -13.17
N ILE A 37 -3.36 -7.80 -13.24
CA ILE A 37 -2.11 -7.60 -12.51
C ILE A 37 -1.37 -6.36 -13.01
N THR A 38 -1.32 -6.13 -14.33
CA THR A 38 -0.70 -4.93 -14.90
C THR A 38 -1.41 -3.65 -14.44
N LEU A 39 -2.74 -3.67 -14.36
CA LEU A 39 -3.52 -2.54 -13.84
C LEU A 39 -3.17 -2.26 -12.37
N PHE A 40 -3.09 -3.30 -11.54
CA PHE A 40 -2.67 -3.18 -10.14
C PHE A 40 -1.24 -2.67 -10.01
N VAL A 41 -0.28 -3.25 -10.74
CA VAL A 41 1.13 -2.84 -10.74
C VAL A 41 1.29 -1.38 -11.19
N LYS A 42 0.53 -0.96 -12.20
CA LYS A 42 0.52 0.43 -12.67
C LYS A 42 0.03 1.39 -11.59
N ASP A 43 -1.02 1.03 -10.88
CA ASP A 43 -1.54 1.83 -9.76
C ASP A 43 -0.49 1.95 -8.65
N GLU A 44 0.11 0.83 -8.24
CA GLU A 44 1.19 0.78 -7.25
C GLU A 44 2.40 1.66 -7.62
N LEU A 45 2.79 1.65 -8.88
CA LEU A 45 3.91 2.46 -9.39
C LEU A 45 3.56 3.93 -9.57
N SER A 46 2.28 4.29 -9.57
CA SER A 46 1.81 5.66 -9.81
C SER A 46 1.70 6.53 -8.57
N TYR A 47 2.03 5.99 -7.39
CA TYR A 47 1.88 6.70 -6.12
C TYR A 47 2.63 8.03 -6.12
N ASP A 48 1.95 9.07 -5.66
CA ASP A 48 2.42 10.45 -5.52
C ASP A 48 2.87 11.16 -6.82
N GLN A 49 2.85 10.47 -7.97
CA GLN A 49 3.29 11.04 -9.26
C GLN A 49 2.40 12.17 -9.79
N TYR A 50 1.22 12.38 -9.21
CA TYR A 50 0.35 13.52 -9.54
C TYR A 50 0.93 14.86 -9.09
N ASN A 51 1.91 14.86 -8.19
CA ASN A 51 2.57 16.09 -7.74
C ASN A 51 3.46 16.66 -8.84
N THR A 52 3.27 17.93 -9.17
CA THR A 52 4.00 18.64 -10.25
C THR A 52 5.52 18.58 -10.04
N HIS A 53 5.97 18.70 -8.79
CA HIS A 53 7.38 18.68 -8.41
C HIS A 53 7.84 17.35 -7.79
N TYR A 54 7.21 16.24 -8.19
CA TYR A 54 7.45 14.90 -7.63
C TYR A 54 8.93 14.52 -7.45
N ASN A 55 9.80 14.90 -8.39
CA ASN A 55 11.23 14.58 -8.34
C ASN A 55 12.05 15.52 -7.44
N GLU A 56 11.46 16.62 -6.98
CA GLU A 56 12.11 17.66 -6.17
C GLU A 56 11.64 17.61 -4.72
N ILE A 57 10.67 16.73 -4.39
CA ILE A 57 10.12 16.59 -3.05
C ILE A 57 10.87 15.49 -2.30
N TYR A 58 11.23 15.82 -1.07
CA TYR A 58 11.88 14.92 -0.12
C TYR A 58 11.14 14.97 1.22
N ARG A 59 11.26 13.90 1.99
CA ARG A 59 10.83 13.88 3.39
C ARG A 59 11.99 13.62 4.32
N VAL A 60 11.85 14.03 5.57
CA VAL A 60 12.83 13.82 6.61
C VAL A 60 12.53 12.50 7.31
N LEU A 61 13.57 11.70 7.48
CA LEU A 61 13.56 10.50 8.30
C LEU A 61 14.39 10.74 9.53
N HIS A 62 13.87 10.44 10.71
CA HIS A 62 14.48 10.69 12.00
C HIS A 62 14.93 9.38 12.65
N ALA A 63 16.10 9.36 13.27
CA ALA A 63 16.56 8.24 14.08
C ALA A 63 16.87 8.75 15.50
N TYR A 64 16.17 8.16 16.47
CA TYR A 64 16.35 8.40 17.89
C TYR A 64 16.94 7.13 18.49
N ARG A 65 18.16 7.21 19.01
CA ARG A 65 18.84 6.07 19.60
C ARG A 65 19.16 6.34 21.06
N PRO A 66 19.00 5.36 21.96
CA PRO A 66 19.44 5.52 23.34
C PRO A 66 20.96 5.70 23.38
N ALA A 67 21.42 6.57 24.24
CA ALA A 67 22.85 6.72 24.53
C ALA A 67 23.37 5.42 25.15
N VAL A 68 24.42 4.84 24.57
CA VAL A 68 25.07 3.63 25.09
C VAL A 68 26.47 4.05 25.56
N GLY A 69 26.55 4.65 26.75
CA GLY A 69 27.80 5.16 27.28
C GLY A 69 28.49 6.17 26.33
N ASN A 70 29.82 6.19 26.30
CA ASN A 70 30.60 7.06 25.41
C ASN A 70 30.90 6.43 24.04
N ALA A 71 30.23 5.35 23.65
CA ALA A 71 30.50 4.67 22.39
C ALA A 71 29.87 5.41 21.22
N LYS A 72 30.69 5.74 20.23
CA LYS A 72 30.21 6.29 18.96
C LYS A 72 29.47 5.20 18.19
N LEU A 73 28.14 5.34 18.07
CA LEU A 73 27.29 4.37 17.33
C LEU A 73 27.57 4.42 15.82
N PRO A 74 27.47 3.28 15.12
CA PRO A 74 27.51 3.26 13.67
C PRO A 74 26.28 4.02 13.09
N PRO A 75 26.29 4.42 11.81
CA PRO A 75 25.11 5.03 11.17
C PRO A 75 23.85 4.17 11.38
N PRO A 76 22.65 4.78 11.53
CA PRO A 76 21.41 4.03 11.68
C PRO A 76 21.14 3.11 10.48
N ALA A 77 20.64 1.90 10.74
CA ALA A 77 20.09 1.05 9.68
C ALA A 77 18.79 1.67 9.13
N PRO A 78 18.40 1.39 7.88
CA PRO A 78 17.18 1.93 7.28
C PRO A 78 15.91 1.70 8.10
N SER A 79 15.82 0.57 8.81
CA SER A 79 14.69 0.22 9.68
C SER A 79 14.71 0.91 11.05
N GLU A 80 15.78 1.59 11.42
CA GLU A 80 15.87 2.37 12.67
C GLU A 80 15.39 3.81 12.48
N TYR A 81 15.17 4.22 11.23
CA TYR A 81 14.55 5.50 10.93
C TYR A 81 13.04 5.46 11.07
N GLN A 82 12.46 6.58 11.43
CA GLN A 82 11.01 6.82 11.42
C GLN A 82 10.69 8.12 10.70
N VAL A 83 9.50 8.20 10.10
CA VAL A 83 9.05 9.41 9.39
C VAL A 83 8.59 10.48 10.37
N TRP A 84 8.20 10.07 11.55
CA TRP A 84 7.70 10.92 12.62
C TRP A 84 8.84 11.69 13.28
N GLY A 85 8.76 13.00 13.34
CA GLY A 85 9.80 13.88 13.85
C GLY A 85 9.24 15.03 14.67
N ASN A 86 10.09 16.00 14.91
CA ASN A 86 9.83 17.17 15.76
C ASN A 86 9.60 18.46 14.94
N ALA A 87 8.96 19.44 15.55
CA ALA A 87 8.66 20.71 14.91
C ALA A 87 9.93 21.54 14.56
N PRO A 88 10.99 21.61 15.38
CA PRO A 88 12.19 22.41 15.07
C PRO A 88 12.89 22.03 13.77
N THR A 89 12.73 20.79 13.29
CA THR A 89 13.37 20.33 12.02
C THR A 89 12.97 21.18 10.81
N GLY A 90 11.71 21.62 10.72
CA GLY A 90 11.25 22.45 9.59
C GLY A 90 12.03 23.76 9.45
N PRO A 91 12.01 24.65 10.45
CA PRO A 91 12.81 25.87 10.46
C PRO A 91 14.32 25.62 10.22
N VAL A 92 14.91 24.63 10.89
CA VAL A 92 16.33 24.28 10.73
C VAL A 92 16.68 23.95 9.28
N LEU A 93 15.82 23.21 8.58
CA LEU A 93 16.03 22.92 7.16
C LEU A 93 16.02 24.19 6.31
N LYS A 94 15.06 25.05 6.52
CA LYS A 94 14.92 26.29 5.74
C LYS A 94 16.08 27.25 5.96
N ASP A 95 16.57 27.35 7.19
CA ASP A 95 17.60 28.33 7.57
C ASP A 95 19.02 27.87 7.16
N ASN A 96 19.28 26.57 7.11
CA ASN A 96 20.62 26.03 6.87
C ASN A 96 20.85 25.51 5.43
N PHE A 97 19.81 25.37 4.62
CA PHE A 97 19.92 24.81 3.27
C PHE A 97 19.31 25.73 2.23
N PRO A 98 20.10 26.56 1.56
CA PRO A 98 19.61 27.49 0.51
C PRO A 98 19.04 26.75 -0.70
N GLU A 99 19.34 25.46 -0.86
CA GLU A 99 18.79 24.58 -1.87
C GLU A 99 17.31 24.23 -1.61
N VAL A 100 16.80 24.45 -0.40
CA VAL A 100 15.43 24.18 0.01
C VAL A 100 14.53 25.36 -0.36
N VAL A 101 13.63 25.15 -1.30
CA VAL A 101 12.68 26.16 -1.82
C VAL A 101 11.51 26.36 -0.85
N SER A 102 10.92 25.27 -0.37
CA SER A 102 9.79 25.29 0.56
C SER A 102 9.86 24.10 1.50
N VAL A 103 9.45 24.33 2.75
CA VAL A 103 9.34 23.27 3.79
C VAL A 103 7.92 23.28 4.30
N THR A 104 7.34 22.15 4.52
CA THR A 104 6.02 21.99 5.14
C THR A 104 6.03 20.88 6.18
N GLN A 105 5.29 21.12 7.24
CA GLN A 105 5.04 20.11 8.27
C GLN A 105 3.54 19.91 8.43
N PHE A 106 3.17 18.68 8.78
CA PHE A 106 1.82 18.35 9.22
C PHE A 106 1.87 17.34 10.36
N THR A 107 0.82 17.31 11.18
CA THR A 107 0.75 16.41 12.34
C THR A 107 0.22 15.02 11.94
N SER A 108 0.30 14.07 12.86
CA SER A 108 -0.49 12.83 12.75
C SER A 108 -1.98 13.12 12.66
N PRO A 109 -2.78 12.22 12.04
CA PRO A 109 -4.22 12.37 11.94
C PRO A 109 -4.88 12.57 13.31
N ARG A 110 -5.77 13.55 13.39
CA ARG A 110 -6.58 13.85 14.56
C ARG A 110 -8.00 13.38 14.35
N THR A 111 -8.58 12.87 15.42
CA THR A 111 -10.01 12.60 15.50
C THR A 111 -10.67 13.77 16.23
N LEU A 112 -11.54 14.51 15.55
CA LEU A 112 -12.23 15.66 16.10
C LEU A 112 -13.73 15.53 15.87
N LEU A 113 -14.54 15.90 16.86
CA LEU A 113 -15.96 15.99 16.71
C LEU A 113 -16.31 17.28 15.96
N MET A 114 -16.76 17.16 14.71
CA MET A 114 -17.15 18.30 13.89
C MET A 114 -18.66 18.49 13.85
N GLU A 115 -19.10 19.75 13.92
CA GLU A 115 -20.52 20.12 13.96
C GLU A 115 -20.81 21.28 13.00
N HIS A 116 -21.88 21.13 12.22
CA HIS A 116 -22.46 22.22 11.42
C HIS A 116 -23.97 22.01 11.27
N GLY A 117 -24.77 22.98 11.75
CA GLY A 117 -26.23 22.82 11.79
C GLY A 117 -26.66 21.59 12.61
N ASN A 118 -27.39 20.67 11.98
CA ASN A 118 -27.81 19.42 12.60
C ASN A 118 -26.83 18.25 12.35
N SER A 119 -25.77 18.46 11.58
CA SER A 119 -24.77 17.44 11.26
C SER A 119 -23.68 17.44 12.31
N ARG A 120 -23.52 16.29 12.99
CA ARG A 120 -22.51 16.09 14.02
C ARG A 120 -21.86 14.73 13.81
N PHE A 121 -20.56 14.71 13.47
CA PHE A 121 -19.81 13.50 13.19
C PHE A 121 -18.40 13.59 13.74
N GLN A 122 -17.88 12.45 14.14
CA GLN A 122 -16.48 12.30 14.49
C GLN A 122 -15.66 12.08 13.20
N GLU A 123 -14.73 12.98 12.94
CA GLU A 123 -13.85 12.93 11.77
C GLU A 123 -12.46 12.47 12.20
N THR A 124 -11.99 11.37 11.63
CA THR A 124 -10.78 10.66 12.10
C THR A 124 -9.51 11.00 11.34
N ASN A 125 -9.60 11.81 10.30
CA ASN A 125 -8.47 12.05 9.37
C ASN A 125 -8.26 13.52 9.06
N LEU A 126 -8.25 14.36 10.12
CA LEU A 126 -7.93 15.78 10.05
C LEU A 126 -6.46 15.99 10.41
N LEU A 127 -5.75 16.83 9.67
CA LEU A 127 -4.36 17.17 9.93
C LEU A 127 -4.23 18.65 10.25
N TYR A 128 -3.38 19.01 11.20
CA TYR A 128 -2.84 20.36 11.25
C TYR A 128 -1.67 20.45 10.26
N ALA A 129 -1.66 21.48 9.42
CA ALA A 129 -0.68 21.63 8.36
C ALA A 129 -0.20 23.08 8.21
N ASP A 130 1.05 23.24 7.82
CA ASP A 130 1.63 24.53 7.48
C ASP A 130 0.98 25.14 6.25
N ALA A 131 0.96 26.48 6.16
CA ALA A 131 0.43 27.19 5.01
C ALA A 131 1.14 26.84 3.70
N ASN A 132 2.41 26.46 3.76
CA ASN A 132 3.23 26.09 2.60
C ASN A 132 2.98 24.67 2.06
N ILE A 133 2.03 23.94 2.61
CA ILE A 133 1.76 22.55 2.18
C ILE A 133 1.40 22.48 0.69
N PHE A 134 0.71 23.48 0.17
CA PHE A 134 0.31 23.57 -1.23
C PHE A 134 1.44 24.01 -2.18
N ASP A 135 2.57 24.51 -1.65
CA ASP A 135 3.79 24.76 -2.43
C ASP A 135 4.60 23.49 -2.64
N VAL A 136 4.41 22.48 -1.77
CA VAL A 136 5.08 21.21 -1.83
C VAL A 136 4.22 20.17 -2.56
N PHE A 137 2.93 20.06 -2.18
CA PHE A 137 2.00 19.09 -2.77
C PHE A 137 0.99 19.78 -3.70
N SER A 138 0.63 19.10 -4.79
CA SER A 138 -0.14 19.66 -5.91
C SER A 138 -1.60 19.19 -5.89
N TRP A 139 -2.37 19.54 -4.87
CA TRP A 139 -3.82 19.26 -4.83
C TRP A 139 -4.61 20.38 -5.50
N ARG A 140 -5.66 19.99 -6.23
CA ARG A 140 -6.48 20.93 -6.99
C ARG A 140 -7.54 21.58 -6.10
N PHE A 141 -7.52 22.91 -6.00
CA PHE A 141 -8.57 23.70 -5.36
C PHE A 141 -9.81 23.82 -6.24
N ILE A 142 -10.98 23.72 -5.62
CA ILE A 142 -12.30 24.02 -6.21
C ILE A 142 -12.63 25.46 -5.93
N SER A 143 -12.39 25.94 -4.69
CA SER A 143 -12.61 27.32 -4.26
C SER A 143 -11.60 27.70 -3.17
N GLY A 144 -11.32 29.01 -3.04
CA GLY A 144 -10.28 29.52 -2.15
C GLY A 144 -8.93 29.71 -2.86
N ASP A 145 -7.97 30.32 -2.18
CA ASP A 145 -6.61 30.55 -2.67
C ASP A 145 -5.62 29.68 -1.88
N PRO A 146 -4.93 28.71 -2.51
CA PRO A 146 -3.98 27.82 -1.85
C PRO A 146 -2.86 28.57 -1.11
N LYS A 147 -2.47 29.78 -1.54
CA LYS A 147 -1.38 30.54 -0.91
C LYS A 147 -1.75 31.10 0.45
N THR A 148 -3.03 31.36 0.68
CA THR A 148 -3.52 32.02 1.88
C THR A 148 -4.43 31.16 2.74
N ALA A 149 -4.88 30.02 2.20
CA ALA A 149 -5.92 29.20 2.81
C ALA A 149 -5.60 28.73 4.24
N LEU A 150 -4.35 28.44 4.58
CA LEU A 150 -3.93 28.00 5.92
C LEU A 150 -3.05 29.03 6.65
N ALA A 151 -2.96 30.27 6.16
CA ALA A 151 -2.09 31.30 6.74
C ALA A 151 -2.60 31.82 8.09
N ALA A 152 -3.91 31.92 8.26
CA ALA A 152 -4.53 32.44 9.48
C ALA A 152 -4.85 31.28 10.46
N PRO A 153 -4.79 31.53 11.79
CA PRO A 153 -5.29 30.57 12.77
C PRO A 153 -6.80 30.36 12.59
N ASN A 154 -7.28 29.22 13.02
CA ASN A 154 -8.66 28.74 12.87
C ASN A 154 -9.14 28.64 11.40
N ALA A 155 -8.22 28.62 10.45
CA ALA A 155 -8.53 28.32 9.07
C ALA A 155 -8.60 26.81 8.85
N ILE A 156 -9.55 26.37 8.00
CA ILE A 156 -9.68 24.99 7.56
C ILE A 156 -9.92 24.92 6.05
N VAL A 157 -9.20 24.00 5.40
CA VAL A 157 -9.44 23.58 4.02
C VAL A 157 -10.12 22.22 4.04
N LEU A 158 -11.27 22.11 3.41
CA LEU A 158 -12.06 20.87 3.35
C LEU A 158 -11.81 20.15 2.02
N THR A 159 -11.83 18.83 2.05
CA THR A 159 -12.01 18.07 0.80
C THR A 159 -13.43 18.22 0.29
N LYS A 160 -13.63 17.98 -0.99
CA LYS A 160 -14.95 18.02 -1.65
C LYS A 160 -15.99 17.16 -0.94
N THR A 161 -15.60 15.91 -0.61
CA THR A 161 -16.48 14.98 0.10
C THR A 161 -16.86 15.52 1.49
N LEU A 162 -15.90 16.08 2.23
CA LEU A 162 -16.18 16.64 3.55
C LEU A 162 -17.07 17.89 3.47
N ALA A 163 -16.82 18.77 2.51
CA ALA A 163 -17.67 19.94 2.26
C ALA A 163 -19.11 19.54 1.91
N GLN A 164 -19.30 18.54 1.06
CA GLN A 164 -20.62 18.01 0.72
C GLN A 164 -21.33 17.37 1.91
N LYS A 165 -20.57 16.65 2.78
CA LYS A 165 -21.10 16.00 3.98
C LYS A 165 -21.75 16.96 4.96
N TYR A 166 -21.11 18.12 5.20
CA TYR A 166 -21.57 19.07 6.20
C TYR A 166 -22.47 20.18 5.64
N PHE A 167 -22.21 20.63 4.42
CA PHE A 167 -22.87 21.80 3.83
C PHE A 167 -23.76 21.46 2.63
N GLY A 168 -23.72 20.21 2.13
CA GLY A 168 -24.50 19.80 0.96
C GLY A 168 -23.97 20.34 -0.37
N ASN A 169 -22.94 21.19 -0.37
CA ASN A 169 -22.34 21.79 -1.58
C ASN A 169 -20.86 22.13 -1.35
N THR A 170 -20.17 22.60 -2.39
CA THR A 170 -18.73 22.95 -2.35
C THR A 170 -18.46 24.46 -2.33
N ASN A 171 -19.50 25.31 -2.41
CA ASN A 171 -19.35 26.75 -2.34
C ASN A 171 -19.54 27.25 -0.89
N VAL A 172 -18.57 26.93 -0.03
CA VAL A 172 -18.67 27.09 1.43
C VAL A 172 -17.56 27.97 2.02
N VAL A 173 -16.70 28.53 1.19
CA VAL A 173 -15.66 29.48 1.64
C VAL A 173 -16.28 30.68 2.34
N GLY A 174 -15.73 31.02 3.51
CA GLY A 174 -16.25 32.05 4.41
C GLY A 174 -17.29 31.58 5.41
N GLN A 175 -17.77 30.34 5.32
CA GLN A 175 -18.62 29.73 6.34
C GLN A 175 -17.79 29.17 7.51
N THR A 176 -18.45 28.91 8.63
CA THR A 176 -17.80 28.34 9.81
C THR A 176 -18.27 26.94 10.09
N ILE A 177 -17.37 26.12 10.65
CA ILE A 177 -17.65 24.81 11.17
C ILE A 177 -17.04 24.68 12.56
N LYS A 178 -17.74 24.06 13.48
CA LYS A 178 -17.23 23.83 14.83
C LYS A 178 -16.49 22.49 14.86
N ALA A 179 -15.30 22.47 15.45
CA ALA A 179 -14.53 21.27 15.73
C ALA A 179 -14.15 21.27 17.20
N GLU A 180 -14.83 20.44 18.00
CA GLU A 180 -14.78 20.51 19.47
C GLU A 180 -15.04 21.92 20.01
N ASP A 181 -14.08 22.52 20.71
CA ASP A 181 -14.17 23.89 21.22
C ASP A 181 -13.72 24.97 20.24
N LEU A 182 -13.22 24.55 19.07
CA LEU A 182 -12.74 25.48 18.03
C LEU A 182 -13.84 25.82 17.04
N VAL A 183 -13.95 27.10 16.72
CA VAL A 183 -14.74 27.57 15.56
C VAL A 183 -13.77 27.82 14.42
N LEU A 184 -13.85 27.00 13.39
CA LEU A 184 -12.98 27.02 12.23
C LEU A 184 -13.66 27.75 11.06
N ASN A 185 -12.92 28.62 10.37
CA ASN A 185 -13.36 29.30 9.17
C ASN A 185 -12.96 28.47 7.93
N VAL A 186 -13.90 28.13 7.09
CA VAL A 186 -13.63 27.45 5.82
C VAL A 186 -13.00 28.45 4.85
N THR A 187 -11.72 28.27 4.56
CA THR A 187 -10.91 29.16 3.71
C THR A 187 -10.66 28.58 2.32
N GLY A 188 -10.95 27.29 2.14
CA GLY A 188 -10.83 26.64 0.85
C GLY A 188 -11.55 25.30 0.79
N VAL A 189 -11.87 24.89 -0.43
CA VAL A 189 -12.35 23.56 -0.75
C VAL A 189 -11.49 23.01 -1.89
N MET A 190 -10.99 21.81 -1.72
CA MET A 190 -10.17 21.11 -2.71
C MET A 190 -10.82 19.81 -3.18
N GLU A 191 -10.42 19.29 -4.34
CA GLU A 191 -10.80 17.92 -4.73
C GLU A 191 -10.32 16.92 -3.69
N ASP A 192 -10.97 15.76 -3.63
CA ASP A 192 -10.53 14.70 -2.72
C ASP A 192 -9.09 14.27 -3.05
N VAL A 193 -8.36 13.89 -2.00
CA VAL A 193 -6.98 13.40 -2.15
C VAL A 193 -6.99 12.17 -3.05
N PRO A 194 -6.11 12.08 -4.08
CA PRO A 194 -6.02 10.91 -4.94
C PRO A 194 -5.76 9.63 -4.14
N SER A 195 -6.36 8.52 -4.55
CA SER A 195 -6.19 7.23 -3.86
C SER A 195 -4.77 6.65 -3.97
N ASN A 196 -4.00 7.08 -4.97
CA ASN A 196 -2.61 6.70 -5.19
C ASN A 196 -1.63 7.68 -4.52
N THR A 197 -1.82 7.91 -3.23
CA THR A 197 -0.95 8.73 -2.39
C THR A 197 -0.55 7.99 -1.11
N HIS A 198 0.65 8.28 -0.59
CA HIS A 198 1.17 7.61 0.59
C HIS A 198 0.57 8.13 1.92
N PHE A 199 -0.20 9.22 1.90
CA PHE A 199 -1.01 9.68 3.04
C PHE A 199 -2.29 10.35 2.55
N THR A 200 -3.34 10.29 3.37
CA THR A 200 -4.66 10.85 3.06
C THR A 200 -5.14 11.72 4.20
N PHE A 201 -6.09 12.59 3.90
CA PHE A 201 -6.79 13.40 4.89
C PHE A 201 -8.17 13.82 4.34
N THR A 202 -9.07 14.20 5.25
CA THR A 202 -10.38 14.73 4.90
C THR A 202 -10.46 16.26 5.02
N GLY A 203 -9.57 16.86 5.80
CA GLY A 203 -9.43 18.29 5.94
C GLY A 203 -8.10 18.70 6.53
N LEU A 204 -7.66 19.91 6.22
CA LEU A 204 -6.43 20.52 6.73
C LEU A 204 -6.77 21.72 7.59
N ILE A 205 -6.34 21.72 8.84
CA ILE A 205 -6.47 22.83 9.80
C ILE A 205 -5.12 23.56 9.83
N SER A 206 -5.15 24.88 9.90
CA SER A 206 -3.95 25.68 10.00
C SER A 206 -3.07 25.29 11.19
N MET A 207 -1.77 25.08 10.95
CA MET A 207 -0.75 24.80 11.97
C MET A 207 -0.68 25.94 13.01
N GLU A 208 -0.98 27.19 12.64
CA GLU A 208 -1.02 28.31 13.56
C GLU A 208 -2.10 28.15 14.65
N THR A 209 -3.16 27.39 14.39
CA THR A 209 -4.16 27.04 15.41
C THR A 209 -3.54 26.12 16.46
N PHE A 210 -2.82 25.11 16.04
CA PHE A 210 -2.15 24.15 16.93
C PHE A 210 -1.03 24.85 17.73
N LYS A 211 -0.27 25.71 17.09
CA LYS A 211 0.82 26.47 17.70
C LYS A 211 0.34 27.42 18.81
N ARG A 212 -0.85 27.99 18.64
CA ARG A 212 -1.45 28.84 19.69
C ARG A 212 -1.87 28.04 20.93
N SER A 213 -2.36 26.82 20.74
CA SER A 213 -2.78 25.95 21.85
C SER A 213 -1.60 25.30 22.57
N ARG A 214 -0.51 24.99 21.86
CA ARG A 214 0.66 24.29 22.37
C ARG A 214 1.98 24.90 21.86
N PRO A 215 2.31 26.14 22.24
CA PRO A 215 3.53 26.82 21.77
C PRO A 215 4.82 26.12 22.25
N ASP A 216 4.78 25.46 23.38
CA ASP A 216 5.88 24.73 24.01
C ASP A 216 6.48 23.65 23.10
N ILE A 217 5.67 22.93 22.34
CA ILE A 217 6.11 21.81 21.53
C ILE A 217 6.88 22.24 20.27
N PHE A 218 6.71 23.48 19.81
CA PHE A 218 7.36 23.98 18.59
C PHE A 218 8.85 24.30 18.79
N SER A 219 9.30 24.41 20.03
CA SER A 219 10.72 24.51 20.40
C SER A 219 11.30 23.20 20.96
N ALA A 220 10.44 22.22 21.22
CA ALA A 220 10.83 20.97 21.87
C ALA A 220 11.31 19.92 20.86
N TRP A 221 12.60 19.62 20.90
CA TRP A 221 13.19 18.54 20.08
C TRP A 221 12.75 17.13 20.49
N GLY A 222 12.39 16.94 21.74
CA GLY A 222 11.93 15.65 22.27
C GLY A 222 10.44 15.35 21.99
N TYR A 223 9.68 16.32 21.49
CA TYR A 223 8.27 16.08 21.14
C TYR A 223 8.13 15.67 19.68
N VAL A 224 7.64 14.47 19.43
CA VAL A 224 7.50 13.90 18.09
C VAL A 224 6.02 13.73 17.73
N ASP A 225 5.58 14.42 16.69
CA ASP A 225 4.23 14.35 16.12
C ASP A 225 4.15 14.97 14.71
N PHE A 226 5.28 15.28 14.11
CA PHE A 226 5.34 16.03 12.87
C PHE A 226 5.94 15.22 11.75
N TYR A 227 5.32 15.28 10.59
CA TYR A 227 5.84 14.82 9.31
C TYR A 227 6.42 16.01 8.56
N THR A 228 7.70 15.98 8.25
CA THR A 228 8.40 17.09 7.58
C THR A 228 8.71 16.72 6.14
N TYR A 229 8.22 17.54 5.21
CA TYR A 229 8.49 17.45 3.79
C TYR A 229 9.08 18.75 3.27
N PHE A 230 9.91 18.67 2.25
CA PHE A 230 10.50 19.85 1.64
C PHE A 230 10.69 19.69 0.14
N ARG A 231 10.65 20.79 -0.56
CA ARG A 231 10.94 20.87 -1.98
C ARG A 231 12.27 21.56 -2.19
N THR A 232 13.10 21.02 -3.08
CA THR A 232 14.42 21.53 -3.43
C THR A 232 14.42 22.21 -4.79
N THR A 233 15.51 22.91 -5.07
CA THR A 233 15.85 23.26 -6.46
C THR A 233 16.15 22.00 -7.28
N PRO A 234 15.97 22.03 -8.62
CA PRO A 234 16.30 20.90 -9.47
C PRO A 234 17.78 20.46 -9.35
N ASN A 235 18.03 19.15 -9.45
CA ASN A 235 19.36 18.55 -9.45
C ASN A 235 20.22 18.79 -8.17
N VAL A 236 19.59 18.93 -7.02
CA VAL A 236 20.27 19.10 -5.74
C VAL A 236 21.12 17.87 -5.38
N ASN A 237 22.30 18.14 -4.78
CA ASN A 237 23.15 17.08 -4.22
C ASN A 237 22.73 16.78 -2.77
N ILE A 238 21.83 15.82 -2.58
CA ILE A 238 21.31 15.41 -1.27
C ILE A 238 22.43 14.93 -0.35
N ALA A 239 23.41 14.16 -0.84
CA ALA A 239 24.51 13.68 -0.03
C ALA A 239 25.37 14.83 0.55
N ALA A 240 25.53 15.93 -0.19
CA ALA A 240 26.22 17.11 0.29
C ALA A 240 25.40 17.85 1.38
N MET A 241 24.06 17.83 1.30
CA MET A 241 23.19 18.36 2.35
C MET A 241 23.30 17.49 3.62
N GLU A 242 23.20 16.18 3.48
CA GLU A 242 23.27 15.23 4.60
C GLU A 242 24.61 15.33 5.36
N ALA A 243 25.71 15.55 4.64
CA ALA A 243 27.03 15.74 5.26
C ALA A 243 27.10 16.95 6.21
N LYS A 244 26.22 17.95 6.07
CA LYS A 244 26.15 19.13 6.95
C LYS A 244 25.34 18.87 8.23
N ILE A 245 24.47 17.85 8.27
CA ILE A 245 23.52 17.58 9.36
C ILE A 245 24.22 17.46 10.73
N PRO A 246 25.32 16.70 10.90
CA PRO A 246 25.94 16.58 12.21
C PRO A 246 26.46 17.92 12.78
N GLY A 247 26.92 18.83 11.90
CA GLY A 247 27.33 20.17 12.30
C GLY A 247 26.18 21.05 12.75
N ILE A 248 25.07 20.98 12.02
CA ILE A 248 23.84 21.71 12.31
C ILE A 248 23.21 21.24 13.63
N LEU A 249 23.14 19.92 13.84
CA LEU A 249 22.60 19.37 15.08
C LEU A 249 23.39 19.78 16.30
N LYS A 250 24.71 19.83 16.22
CA LYS A 250 25.55 20.32 17.34
C LYS A 250 25.24 21.74 17.76
N GLN A 251 24.82 22.60 16.87
CA GLN A 251 24.48 24.00 17.15
C GLN A 251 23.10 24.15 17.82
N HIS A 252 22.17 23.27 17.50
CA HIS A 252 20.76 23.37 17.94
C HIS A 252 20.41 22.39 19.07
N TYR A 253 21.26 21.40 19.32
CA TYR A 253 20.94 20.24 20.16
C TYR A 253 21.83 20.18 21.43
N SER A 254 22.48 21.29 21.80
CA SER A 254 23.42 21.36 22.95
C SER A 254 22.77 21.00 24.29
N ASP A 255 21.46 21.09 24.41
CA ASP A 255 20.72 20.90 25.66
C ASP A 255 20.08 19.51 25.82
N ILE A 256 20.26 18.63 24.85
CA ILE A 256 19.68 17.28 24.89
C ILE A 256 20.83 16.27 25.04
N HIS A 257 20.81 15.54 26.14
CA HIS A 257 21.78 14.52 26.50
C HIS A 257 21.87 13.30 25.56
N ASP A 258 21.24 13.36 24.38
CA ASP A 258 21.20 12.29 23.39
C ASP A 258 22.11 12.62 22.19
N ASP A 259 23.38 12.28 22.30
CA ASP A 259 24.37 12.33 21.18
C ASP A 259 24.01 11.47 19.98
N ASN A 260 22.82 10.84 19.98
CA ASN A 260 22.42 9.80 19.04
C ASN A 260 21.19 10.15 18.19
N TYR A 261 20.72 11.39 18.24
CA TYR A 261 19.70 11.86 17.29
C TYR A 261 20.35 12.24 15.97
N THR A 262 19.77 11.76 14.89
CA THR A 262 20.13 12.18 13.52
C THR A 262 18.91 12.13 12.61
N PHE A 263 19.00 12.78 11.47
CA PHE A 263 17.99 12.66 10.42
C PHE A 263 18.66 12.51 9.06
N THR A 264 17.91 12.06 8.08
CA THR A 264 18.32 11.88 6.67
C THR A 264 17.16 12.25 5.75
N PHE A 265 17.40 12.27 4.45
CA PHE A 265 16.42 12.69 3.47
C PHE A 265 16.04 11.52 2.56
N GLU A 266 14.75 11.31 2.39
CA GLU A 266 14.22 10.31 1.49
C GLU A 266 13.41 10.98 0.36
N PRO A 267 13.72 10.71 -0.92
CA PRO A 267 12.94 11.27 -2.01
C PRO A 267 11.51 10.71 -2.01
N LEU A 268 10.52 11.54 -2.35
CA LEU A 268 9.10 11.18 -2.38
C LEU A 268 8.83 9.91 -3.20
N LYS A 269 9.56 9.74 -4.30
CA LYS A 269 9.45 8.54 -5.16
C LYS A 269 9.76 7.21 -4.46
N ASN A 270 10.48 7.25 -3.33
CA ASN A 270 10.83 6.06 -2.55
C ASN A 270 9.86 5.85 -1.38
N ALA A 271 9.11 6.87 -0.99
CA ALA A 271 8.31 6.91 0.22
C ALA A 271 7.31 5.75 0.32
N TYR A 272 6.66 5.38 -0.79
CA TYR A 272 5.63 4.35 -0.80
C TYR A 272 6.20 2.93 -0.94
N LEU A 273 7.07 2.68 -1.93
CA LEU A 273 7.48 1.32 -2.32
C LEU A 273 8.80 0.84 -1.69
N PHE A 274 9.69 1.76 -1.37
CA PHE A 274 11.07 1.42 -1.00
C PHE A 274 11.40 1.75 0.46
N SER A 275 10.59 2.57 1.11
CA SER A 275 10.85 2.98 2.48
C SER A 275 10.72 1.84 3.47
N GLN A 276 11.70 1.73 4.37
CA GLN A 276 11.70 0.82 5.51
C GLN A 276 11.49 1.56 6.84
N ALA A 277 11.35 2.88 6.78
CA ALA A 277 11.17 3.70 7.96
C ALA A 277 9.85 3.38 8.69
N ALA A 278 9.88 3.38 10.00
CA ALA A 278 8.70 3.21 10.84
C ALA A 278 7.79 4.45 10.83
N ARG A 279 6.58 4.33 11.38
CA ARG A 279 5.65 5.45 11.61
C ARG A 279 5.23 6.20 10.36
N GLN A 280 4.90 5.46 9.33
CA GLN A 280 4.40 6.02 8.08
C GLN A 280 3.07 6.75 8.28
N PRO A 281 2.81 7.86 7.56
CA PRO A 281 1.55 8.59 7.66
C PRO A 281 0.36 7.87 7.03
N GLY A 282 0.60 6.80 6.30
CA GLY A 282 -0.42 5.97 5.65
C GLY A 282 0.10 4.58 5.32
N ALA A 283 -0.59 3.89 4.43
CA ALA A 283 -0.20 2.55 3.99
C ALA A 283 1.08 2.58 3.14
N ASN A 284 1.90 1.55 3.26
CA ASN A 284 3.09 1.32 2.44
C ASN A 284 2.86 0.18 1.46
N GLY A 285 3.35 0.36 0.25
CA GLY A 285 3.53 -0.71 -0.72
C GLY A 285 4.85 -1.47 -0.49
N SER A 286 5.07 -2.46 -1.35
CA SER A 286 6.32 -3.24 -1.36
C SER A 286 6.76 -3.51 -2.78
N ILE A 287 7.96 -3.08 -3.13
CA ILE A 287 8.54 -3.37 -4.45
C ILE A 287 8.68 -4.89 -4.68
N SER A 288 8.94 -5.66 -3.64
CA SER A 288 8.99 -7.13 -3.72
C SER A 288 7.66 -7.71 -4.18
N ASN A 289 6.54 -7.21 -3.67
CA ASN A 289 5.21 -7.65 -4.10
C ASN A 289 4.97 -7.32 -5.57
N ILE A 290 5.38 -6.13 -6.03
CA ILE A 290 5.26 -5.74 -7.45
C ILE A 290 6.05 -6.69 -8.35
N VAL A 291 7.29 -7.03 -7.97
CA VAL A 291 8.11 -7.98 -8.72
C VAL A 291 7.47 -9.36 -8.75
N ILE A 292 6.98 -9.87 -7.61
CA ILE A 292 6.31 -11.17 -7.52
C ILE A 292 5.06 -11.18 -8.41
N PHE A 293 4.18 -10.20 -8.31
CA PHE A 293 2.97 -10.13 -9.14
C PHE A 293 3.30 -10.01 -10.63
N SER A 294 4.33 -9.23 -10.98
CA SER A 294 4.78 -9.11 -12.37
C SER A 294 5.30 -10.45 -12.92
N LEU A 295 6.06 -11.21 -12.13
CA LEU A 295 6.50 -12.56 -12.49
C LEU A 295 5.33 -13.51 -12.66
N ILE A 296 4.34 -13.47 -11.77
CA ILE A 296 3.11 -14.26 -11.88
C ILE A 296 2.38 -13.93 -13.18
N ALA A 297 2.22 -12.64 -13.52
CA ALA A 297 1.58 -12.20 -14.75
C ALA A 297 2.30 -12.78 -15.99
N VAL A 298 3.63 -12.71 -16.03
CA VAL A 298 4.45 -13.29 -17.10
C VAL A 298 4.28 -14.81 -17.16
N PHE A 299 4.32 -15.51 -16.03
CA PHE A 299 4.13 -16.96 -15.99
C PHE A 299 2.74 -17.39 -16.47
N MET A 300 1.69 -16.69 -16.07
CA MET A 300 0.33 -16.95 -16.56
C MET A 300 0.22 -16.79 -18.07
N LEU A 301 0.85 -15.74 -18.63
CA LEU A 301 0.89 -15.52 -20.06
C LEU A 301 1.67 -16.60 -20.81
N VAL A 302 2.82 -17.02 -20.25
CA VAL A 302 3.65 -18.10 -20.79
C VAL A 302 2.89 -19.43 -20.76
N ILE A 303 2.19 -19.75 -19.68
CA ILE A 303 1.35 -20.97 -19.57
C ILE A 303 0.26 -20.95 -20.64
N ALA A 304 -0.43 -19.81 -20.83
CA ALA A 304 -1.46 -19.67 -21.86
C ALA A 304 -0.90 -19.84 -23.29
N ALA A 305 0.28 -19.24 -23.55
CA ALA A 305 0.97 -19.37 -24.83
C ALA A 305 1.43 -20.82 -25.10
N ILE A 306 2.01 -21.51 -24.11
CA ILE A 306 2.43 -22.90 -24.21
C ILE A 306 1.22 -23.80 -24.47
N ASN A 307 0.10 -23.59 -23.77
CA ASN A 307 -1.13 -24.34 -24.02
C ASN A 307 -1.60 -24.19 -25.47
N PHE A 308 -1.59 -22.93 -25.99
CA PHE A 308 -1.90 -22.67 -27.38
C PHE A 308 -0.97 -23.41 -28.36
N VAL A 309 0.35 -23.36 -28.12
CA VAL A 309 1.36 -24.09 -28.93
C VAL A 309 1.10 -25.59 -28.93
N ASN A 310 0.86 -26.16 -27.74
CA ASN A 310 0.60 -27.60 -27.59
C ASN A 310 -0.63 -28.06 -28.35
N LEU A 311 -1.74 -27.34 -28.21
CA LEU A 311 -3.01 -27.65 -28.89
C LEU A 311 -2.91 -27.42 -30.41
N SER A 312 -2.27 -26.34 -30.85
CA SER A 312 -2.06 -26.04 -32.27
C SER A 312 -1.13 -27.06 -32.94
N THR A 313 -0.08 -27.52 -32.25
CA THR A 313 0.85 -28.53 -32.76
C THR A 313 0.21 -29.92 -32.80
N ALA A 314 -0.59 -30.32 -31.81
CA ALA A 314 -1.30 -31.58 -31.82
C ALA A 314 -2.19 -31.74 -33.06
N ARG A 315 -2.72 -30.64 -33.57
CA ARG A 315 -3.59 -30.60 -34.76
C ARG A 315 -2.84 -30.48 -36.07
N SER A 316 -1.56 -30.16 -36.01
CA SER A 316 -0.77 -30.03 -37.23
C SER A 316 -0.81 -31.30 -38.08
N MET A 317 -0.99 -32.47 -37.43
CA MET A 317 -1.10 -33.76 -38.11
C MET A 317 -2.44 -33.90 -38.91
N GLU A 318 -3.55 -33.39 -38.37
CA GLU A 318 -4.85 -33.39 -39.09
C GLU A 318 -4.83 -32.46 -40.30
N ARG A 319 -4.13 -31.34 -40.20
CA ARG A 319 -3.96 -30.34 -41.26
C ARG A 319 -2.86 -30.70 -42.28
N ALA A 320 -2.01 -31.67 -41.97
CA ALA A 320 -0.90 -32.06 -42.85
C ALA A 320 -1.38 -32.46 -44.26
N LYS A 321 -2.50 -33.20 -44.35
CA LYS A 321 -3.09 -33.58 -45.67
C LYS A 321 -3.48 -32.36 -46.50
N GLU A 322 -4.13 -31.35 -45.90
CA GLU A 322 -4.54 -30.11 -46.57
C GLU A 322 -3.31 -29.33 -47.07
N ILE A 323 -2.24 -29.23 -46.22
CA ILE A 323 -0.99 -28.57 -46.56
C ILE A 323 -0.27 -29.32 -47.67
N GLY A 324 -0.20 -30.64 -47.61
CA GLY A 324 0.40 -31.48 -48.62
C GLY A 324 -0.22 -31.26 -50.01
N VAL A 325 -1.57 -31.19 -50.08
CA VAL A 325 -2.29 -30.89 -51.33
C VAL A 325 -1.94 -29.48 -51.82
N ARG A 326 -1.95 -28.46 -50.94
CA ARG A 326 -1.63 -27.08 -51.33
C ARG A 326 -0.21 -26.91 -51.81
N LYS A 327 0.74 -27.59 -51.20
CA LYS A 327 2.13 -27.61 -51.69
C LYS A 327 2.27 -28.34 -53.02
N ALA A 328 1.54 -29.43 -53.20
CA ALA A 328 1.52 -30.15 -54.50
C ALA A 328 0.99 -29.27 -55.65
N VAL A 329 0.11 -28.32 -55.36
CA VAL A 329 -0.47 -27.35 -56.32
C VAL A 329 0.41 -26.06 -56.39
N GLY A 330 1.57 -26.01 -55.74
CA GLY A 330 2.53 -24.93 -55.89
C GLY A 330 2.54 -23.85 -54.79
N ALA A 331 1.89 -24.05 -53.65
CA ALA A 331 1.94 -23.08 -52.54
C ALA A 331 3.34 -22.99 -51.93
N GLN A 332 3.88 -21.75 -51.84
CA GLN A 332 5.18 -21.47 -51.20
C GLN A 332 5.12 -21.62 -49.66
N GLU A 333 6.24 -22.03 -49.07
CA GLU A 333 6.34 -22.20 -47.59
C GLU A 333 6.09 -20.89 -46.83
N SER A 334 6.59 -19.77 -47.31
CA SER A 334 6.41 -18.44 -46.74
C SER A 334 4.93 -18.05 -46.66
N THR A 335 4.15 -18.35 -47.69
CA THR A 335 2.72 -18.06 -47.75
C THR A 335 1.95 -18.86 -46.67
N LEU A 336 2.35 -20.11 -46.45
CA LEU A 336 1.75 -20.95 -45.40
C LEU A 336 2.12 -20.45 -43.99
N ILE A 337 3.38 -20.08 -43.76
CA ILE A 337 3.84 -19.53 -42.47
C ILE A 337 3.04 -18.25 -42.15
N ILE A 338 2.96 -17.31 -43.08
CA ILE A 338 2.21 -16.05 -42.88
C ILE A 338 0.75 -16.34 -42.61
N GLN A 339 0.13 -17.30 -43.29
CA GLN A 339 -1.25 -17.68 -43.06
C GLN A 339 -1.48 -18.20 -41.63
N TYR A 340 -0.60 -19.07 -41.10
CA TYR A 340 -0.73 -19.60 -39.74
C TYR A 340 -0.44 -18.55 -38.67
N LEU A 341 0.54 -17.68 -38.89
CA LEU A 341 0.79 -16.55 -38.02
C LEU A 341 -0.41 -15.60 -37.97
N ALA A 342 -1.01 -15.29 -39.13
CA ALA A 342 -2.24 -14.49 -39.18
C ALA A 342 -3.42 -15.16 -38.43
N GLU A 343 -3.56 -16.49 -38.54
CA GLU A 343 -4.58 -17.24 -37.78
C GLU A 343 -4.31 -17.15 -36.26
N ALA A 344 -3.06 -17.31 -35.82
CA ALA A 344 -2.68 -17.19 -34.42
C ALA A 344 -2.94 -15.77 -33.87
N VAL A 345 -2.54 -14.73 -34.61
CA VAL A 345 -2.79 -13.33 -34.23
C VAL A 345 -4.28 -13.03 -34.18
N LEU A 346 -5.10 -13.53 -35.10
CA LEU A 346 -6.55 -13.35 -35.07
C LEU A 346 -7.21 -14.02 -33.86
N LEU A 347 -6.79 -15.26 -33.53
CA LEU A 347 -7.27 -15.94 -32.33
C LEU A 347 -6.90 -15.20 -31.05
N THR A 348 -5.67 -14.71 -30.97
CA THR A 348 -5.18 -13.92 -29.82
C THR A 348 -5.87 -12.56 -29.76
N THR A 349 -6.17 -11.92 -30.90
CA THR A 349 -6.96 -10.68 -30.93
C THR A 349 -8.35 -10.90 -30.35
N PHE A 350 -9.01 -11.98 -30.76
CA PHE A 350 -10.33 -12.32 -30.22
C PHE A 350 -10.26 -12.64 -28.73
N ALA A 351 -9.25 -13.40 -28.31
CA ALA A 351 -9.02 -13.68 -26.89
C ALA A 351 -8.73 -12.39 -26.08
N THR A 352 -8.00 -11.44 -26.65
CA THR A 352 -7.72 -10.14 -26.01
C THR A 352 -9.01 -9.31 -25.82
N ILE A 353 -9.89 -9.28 -26.82
CA ILE A 353 -11.20 -8.61 -26.69
C ILE A 353 -12.02 -9.25 -25.57
N MET A 354 -12.07 -10.58 -25.54
CA MET A 354 -12.78 -11.30 -24.46
C MET A 354 -12.11 -11.09 -23.11
N ALA A 355 -10.79 -10.97 -23.06
CA ALA A 355 -10.04 -10.67 -21.85
C ALA A 355 -10.36 -9.28 -21.29
N ILE A 356 -10.48 -8.26 -22.13
CA ILE A 356 -10.91 -6.91 -21.73
C ILE A 356 -12.30 -6.96 -21.10
N LEU A 357 -13.25 -7.67 -21.72
CA LEU A 357 -14.58 -7.84 -21.17
C LEU A 357 -14.54 -8.56 -19.81
N LEU A 358 -13.74 -9.60 -19.70
CA LEU A 358 -13.56 -10.34 -18.44
C LEU A 358 -12.92 -9.45 -17.36
N CYS A 359 -11.95 -8.60 -17.71
CA CYS A 359 -11.35 -7.63 -16.79
C CYS A 359 -12.39 -6.66 -16.23
N ILE A 360 -13.28 -6.14 -17.07
CA ILE A 360 -14.37 -5.23 -16.63
C ILE A 360 -15.27 -5.93 -15.60
N VAL A 361 -15.62 -7.19 -15.85
CA VAL A 361 -16.45 -7.99 -14.92
C VAL A 361 -15.71 -8.31 -13.61
N CYS A 362 -14.40 -8.59 -13.67
CA CYS A 362 -13.60 -8.93 -12.49
C CYS A 362 -13.07 -7.71 -11.73
N LEU A 363 -13.13 -6.51 -12.30
CA LEU A 363 -12.60 -5.28 -11.67
C LEU A 363 -13.20 -4.99 -10.28
N PRO A 364 -14.52 -5.14 -10.03
CA PRO A 364 -15.07 -4.95 -8.67
C PRO A 364 -14.48 -5.91 -7.65
N VAL A 365 -14.25 -7.17 -8.03
CA VAL A 365 -13.62 -8.17 -7.17
C VAL A 365 -12.17 -7.79 -6.86
N LEU A 366 -11.42 -7.33 -7.87
CA LEU A 366 -10.05 -6.85 -7.66
C LEU A 366 -9.99 -5.65 -6.71
N ARG A 367 -10.91 -4.69 -6.85
CA ARG A 367 -11.03 -3.53 -5.95
C ARG A 367 -11.22 -3.96 -4.50
N GLN A 368 -12.13 -4.89 -4.28
CA GLN A 368 -12.42 -5.40 -2.93
C GLN A 368 -11.25 -6.19 -2.34
N LEU A 369 -10.59 -7.04 -3.14
CA LEU A 369 -9.45 -7.84 -2.68
C LEU A 369 -8.20 -7.00 -2.42
N ALA A 370 -7.98 -5.95 -3.21
CA ALA A 370 -6.82 -5.07 -3.09
C ALA A 370 -7.06 -3.89 -2.14
N ASP A 371 -8.30 -3.70 -1.66
CA ASP A 371 -8.74 -2.52 -0.91
C ASP A 371 -8.36 -1.20 -1.59
N LYS A 372 -8.64 -1.15 -2.92
CA LYS A 372 -8.25 -0.01 -3.77
C LYS A 372 -9.40 0.51 -4.62
N THR A 373 -9.40 1.81 -4.86
CA THR A 373 -10.42 2.49 -5.68
C THR A 373 -10.09 2.52 -7.17
N LEU A 374 -9.41 1.49 -7.72
CA LEU A 374 -9.00 1.42 -9.14
C LEU A 374 -10.11 1.91 -10.09
N PRO A 375 -10.03 3.13 -10.65
CA PRO A 375 -11.11 3.66 -11.48
C PRO A 375 -11.13 2.99 -12.86
N ILE A 376 -12.32 2.73 -13.41
CA ILE A 376 -12.46 2.06 -14.70
C ILE A 376 -11.82 2.82 -15.86
N ASN A 377 -11.74 4.14 -15.77
CA ASN A 377 -11.09 4.98 -16.77
C ASN A 377 -9.57 4.71 -16.87
N GLN A 378 -8.95 4.20 -15.83
CA GLN A 378 -7.54 3.79 -15.85
C GLN A 378 -7.28 2.67 -16.87
N MET A 379 -8.26 1.78 -17.11
CA MET A 379 -8.18 0.75 -18.16
C MET A 379 -8.07 1.35 -19.57
N TRP A 380 -8.54 2.57 -19.76
CA TRP A 380 -8.54 3.28 -21.05
C TRP A 380 -7.39 4.29 -21.17
N SER A 381 -6.37 4.21 -20.29
CA SER A 381 -5.15 5.00 -20.45
C SER A 381 -4.42 4.63 -21.73
N GLY A 382 -3.74 5.63 -22.36
CA GLY A 382 -3.05 5.42 -23.63
C GLY A 382 -2.06 4.26 -23.64
N GLU A 383 -1.37 4.06 -22.51
CA GLU A 383 -0.41 2.95 -22.32
C GLU A 383 -1.09 1.58 -22.34
N LEU A 384 -2.23 1.43 -21.64
CA LEU A 384 -2.97 0.17 -21.62
C LEU A 384 -3.67 -0.09 -22.95
N ILE A 385 -4.18 0.94 -23.61
CA ILE A 385 -4.69 0.81 -24.98
C ILE A 385 -3.60 0.32 -25.91
N ALA A 386 -2.40 0.92 -25.86
CA ALA A 386 -1.26 0.44 -26.65
C ALA A 386 -0.91 -1.02 -26.35
N LEU A 387 -0.94 -1.41 -25.06
CA LEU A 387 -0.72 -2.80 -24.63
C LEU A 387 -1.80 -3.73 -25.21
N TYR A 388 -3.08 -3.33 -25.22
CA TYR A 388 -4.16 -4.14 -25.81
C TYR A 388 -3.95 -4.41 -27.29
N PHE A 389 -3.45 -3.43 -28.06
CA PHE A 389 -3.10 -3.63 -29.46
C PHE A 389 -1.84 -4.47 -29.66
N LEU A 390 -0.88 -4.36 -28.73
CA LEU A 390 0.39 -5.06 -28.81
C LEU A 390 0.29 -6.52 -28.34
N THR A 391 -0.59 -6.84 -27.39
CA THR A 391 -0.77 -8.19 -26.82
C THR A 391 -1.02 -9.26 -27.90
N PRO A 392 -1.91 -9.08 -28.90
CA PRO A 392 -2.10 -10.05 -29.96
C PRO A 392 -0.82 -10.38 -30.73
N LEU A 393 0.06 -9.41 -30.92
CA LEU A 393 1.35 -9.60 -31.59
C LEU A 393 2.37 -10.27 -30.67
N LEU A 394 2.51 -9.78 -29.44
CA LEU A 394 3.46 -10.29 -28.44
C LEU A 394 3.17 -11.75 -28.03
N VAL A 395 1.91 -12.14 -28.01
CA VAL A 395 1.50 -13.51 -27.66
C VAL A 395 1.26 -14.37 -28.88
N GLY A 396 0.55 -13.84 -29.88
CA GLY A 396 0.12 -14.60 -31.07
C GLY A 396 1.28 -14.98 -31.99
N ILE A 397 2.26 -14.09 -32.18
CA ILE A 397 3.41 -14.39 -33.03
C ILE A 397 4.30 -15.47 -32.40
N PRO A 398 4.84 -15.34 -31.16
CA PRO A 398 5.66 -16.38 -30.56
C PRO A 398 4.93 -17.72 -30.44
N ALA A 399 3.66 -17.71 -30.04
CA ALA A 399 2.87 -18.92 -29.93
C ALA A 399 2.54 -19.56 -31.30
N GLY A 400 2.42 -18.77 -32.36
CA GLY A 400 2.16 -19.22 -33.72
C GLY A 400 3.41 -19.68 -34.50
N ILE A 401 4.60 -19.16 -34.16
CA ILE A 401 5.85 -19.43 -34.90
C ILE A 401 6.13 -20.93 -34.98
N TYR A 402 6.19 -21.61 -33.84
CA TYR A 402 6.56 -23.03 -33.80
C TYR A 402 5.58 -23.92 -34.61
N PRO A 403 4.25 -23.86 -34.43
CA PRO A 403 3.31 -24.59 -35.27
C PRO A 403 3.43 -24.25 -36.75
N ALA A 404 3.63 -22.98 -37.11
CA ALA A 404 3.76 -22.54 -38.49
C ALA A 404 4.98 -23.15 -39.18
N PHE A 405 6.16 -23.15 -38.53
CA PHE A 405 7.36 -23.75 -39.07
C PHE A 405 7.26 -25.29 -39.17
N VAL A 406 6.68 -25.95 -38.19
CA VAL A 406 6.47 -27.40 -38.22
C VAL A 406 5.60 -27.80 -39.42
N LEU A 407 4.50 -27.07 -39.60
CA LEU A 407 3.55 -27.32 -40.70
C LEU A 407 4.16 -27.00 -42.08
N ALA A 408 4.94 -25.91 -42.18
CA ALA A 408 5.56 -25.50 -43.44
C ALA A 408 6.65 -26.48 -43.92
N LYS A 409 7.29 -27.24 -43.03
CA LYS A 409 8.37 -28.19 -43.40
C LYS A 409 7.87 -29.57 -43.85
N PHE A 410 6.55 -29.86 -43.82
CA PHE A 410 6.03 -31.14 -44.30
C PHE A 410 6.27 -31.36 -45.80
N LYS A 411 6.83 -32.54 -46.17
CA LYS A 411 7.04 -32.95 -47.56
C LYS A 411 5.74 -33.58 -48.13
N PRO A 412 5.21 -33.08 -49.29
CA PRO A 412 3.95 -33.55 -49.84
C PRO A 412 3.88 -35.07 -50.05
N VAL A 413 4.98 -35.66 -50.54
CA VAL A 413 5.06 -37.09 -50.85
C VAL A 413 4.87 -37.98 -49.61
N GLN A 414 5.44 -37.56 -48.45
CA GLN A 414 5.31 -38.33 -47.21
C GLN A 414 3.90 -38.24 -46.63
N VAL A 415 3.27 -37.09 -46.80
CA VAL A 415 1.91 -36.79 -46.36
C VAL A 415 0.87 -37.61 -47.11
N LEU A 416 1.00 -37.69 -48.42
CA LEU A 416 0.08 -38.41 -49.32
C LEU A 416 0.20 -39.92 -49.20
N LYS A 417 1.41 -40.45 -48.84
CA LYS A 417 1.67 -41.89 -48.61
C LYS A 417 1.28 -42.40 -47.22
N GLY A 418 0.69 -41.53 -46.36
CA GLY A 418 0.20 -41.93 -45.03
C GLY A 418 1.29 -42.29 -43.99
N ARG A 419 2.59 -42.11 -44.29
CA ARG A 419 3.72 -42.37 -43.41
C ARG A 419 4.06 -41.14 -42.57
N PHE A 420 3.28 -40.91 -41.52
CA PHE A 420 3.51 -39.83 -40.59
C PHE A 420 4.37 -40.32 -39.44
N SER A 421 5.59 -39.86 -39.33
CA SER A 421 6.32 -39.88 -38.07
C SER A 421 6.53 -38.44 -37.62
N SER A 422 5.98 -38.06 -36.48
CA SER A 422 6.38 -36.82 -35.83
C SER A 422 7.91 -36.92 -35.57
N SER A 423 8.66 -35.91 -35.98
CA SER A 423 10.09 -35.84 -35.69
C SER A 423 10.29 -36.02 -34.19
N ALA A 424 11.22 -36.95 -33.81
CA ALA A 424 11.54 -37.21 -32.40
C ALA A 424 11.84 -35.92 -31.62
N LYS A 425 12.50 -34.94 -32.27
CA LYS A 425 12.78 -33.61 -31.71
C LYS A 425 11.50 -32.81 -31.41
N GLY A 426 10.48 -32.86 -32.28
CA GLY A 426 9.21 -32.17 -32.05
C GLY A 426 8.41 -32.76 -30.89
N LEU A 427 8.46 -34.08 -30.72
CA LEU A 427 7.83 -34.74 -29.57
C LEU A 427 8.52 -34.42 -28.25
N GLN A 428 9.87 -34.36 -28.26
CA GLN A 428 10.63 -33.95 -27.07
C GLN A 428 10.37 -32.53 -26.65
N LEU A 429 10.34 -31.58 -27.59
CA LEU A 429 10.01 -30.16 -27.28
C LEU A 429 8.62 -30.04 -26.67
N ARG A 430 7.60 -30.70 -27.25
CA ARG A 430 6.25 -30.70 -26.71
C ARG A 430 6.20 -31.27 -25.30
N ARG A 431 6.88 -32.40 -25.05
CA ARG A 431 6.98 -32.98 -23.71
C ARG A 431 7.63 -32.00 -22.73
N GLY A 432 8.73 -31.37 -23.13
CA GLY A 432 9.40 -30.35 -22.31
C GLY A 432 8.50 -29.16 -21.98
N LEU A 433 7.75 -28.64 -22.95
CA LEU A 433 6.80 -27.55 -22.73
C LEU A 433 5.68 -27.94 -21.78
N VAL A 434 5.14 -29.18 -21.90
CA VAL A 434 4.11 -29.68 -20.99
C VAL A 434 4.67 -29.85 -19.58
N VAL A 435 5.84 -30.43 -19.42
CA VAL A 435 6.49 -30.58 -18.11
C VAL A 435 6.71 -29.20 -17.48
N PHE A 436 7.29 -28.25 -18.24
CA PHE A 436 7.52 -26.88 -17.77
C PHE A 436 6.21 -26.20 -17.33
N GLN A 437 5.15 -26.31 -18.15
CA GLN A 437 3.83 -25.77 -17.81
C GLN A 437 3.28 -26.35 -16.50
N PHE A 438 3.32 -27.68 -16.34
CA PHE A 438 2.83 -28.32 -15.12
C PHE A 438 3.70 -27.96 -13.91
N THR A 439 5.02 -27.87 -14.07
CA THR A 439 5.92 -27.42 -12.99
C THR A 439 5.55 -26.03 -12.50
N LEU A 440 5.36 -25.07 -13.42
CA LEU A 440 4.94 -23.72 -13.05
C LEU A 440 3.55 -23.71 -12.39
N SER A 441 2.60 -24.44 -12.95
CA SER A 441 1.24 -24.51 -12.39
C SER A 441 1.24 -25.09 -10.98
N ILE A 442 1.97 -26.18 -10.76
CA ILE A 442 2.10 -26.82 -9.44
C ILE A 442 2.80 -25.86 -8.45
N ALA A 443 3.87 -25.19 -8.88
CA ALA A 443 4.56 -24.19 -8.05
C ALA A 443 3.63 -23.06 -7.62
N LEU A 444 2.83 -22.49 -8.54
CA LEU A 444 1.87 -21.43 -8.23
C LEU A 444 0.77 -21.91 -7.28
N ILE A 445 0.21 -23.10 -7.50
CA ILE A 445 -0.82 -23.67 -6.63
C ILE A 445 -0.24 -23.93 -5.23
N ALA A 446 0.94 -24.53 -5.14
CA ALA A 446 1.59 -24.82 -3.87
C ALA A 446 1.91 -23.53 -3.10
N SER A 447 2.46 -22.50 -3.79
CA SER A 447 2.74 -21.20 -3.19
C SER A 447 1.46 -20.54 -2.66
N THR A 448 0.38 -20.57 -3.43
CA THR A 448 -0.93 -20.03 -3.00
C THR A 448 -1.47 -20.77 -1.78
N ALA A 449 -1.37 -22.11 -1.77
CA ALA A 449 -1.81 -22.93 -0.63
C ALA A 449 -0.99 -22.64 0.63
N ILE A 450 0.32 -22.45 0.51
CA ILE A 450 1.21 -22.08 1.63
C ILE A 450 0.82 -20.71 2.18
N VAL A 451 0.68 -19.70 1.33
CA VAL A 451 0.29 -18.34 1.75
C VAL A 451 -1.07 -18.36 2.44
N TYR A 452 -2.05 -19.08 1.87
CA TYR A 452 -3.37 -19.24 2.48
C TYR A 452 -3.29 -19.92 3.86
N SER A 453 -2.51 -20.98 3.98
CA SER A 453 -2.30 -21.69 5.25
C SER A 453 -1.62 -20.78 6.29
N GLN A 454 -0.62 -20.02 5.88
CA GLN A 454 0.04 -19.05 6.77
C GLN A 454 -0.94 -17.96 7.25
N LEU A 455 -1.74 -17.39 6.34
CA LEU A 455 -2.75 -16.38 6.69
C LEU A 455 -3.80 -16.95 7.65
N SER A 456 -4.30 -18.16 7.37
CA SER A 456 -5.24 -18.86 8.25
C SER A 456 -4.63 -19.14 9.63
N HIS A 457 -3.36 -19.54 9.68
CA HIS A 457 -2.64 -19.76 10.93
C HIS A 457 -2.52 -18.45 11.74
N LEU A 458 -2.17 -17.33 11.09
CA LEU A 458 -2.09 -16.02 11.74
C LEU A 458 -3.45 -15.57 12.30
N GLN A 459 -4.54 -15.83 11.56
CA GLN A 459 -5.89 -15.48 12.00
C GLN A 459 -6.41 -16.37 13.14
N GLN A 460 -5.98 -17.62 13.21
CA GLN A 460 -6.42 -18.59 14.22
C GLN A 460 -5.47 -18.64 15.43
N HIS A 461 -4.30 -18.01 15.33
CA HIS A 461 -3.36 -18.02 16.45
C HIS A 461 -3.93 -17.23 17.63
N SER A 462 -3.79 -17.79 18.84
CA SER A 462 -4.21 -17.10 20.05
C SER A 462 -3.44 -15.80 20.21
N LEU A 463 -4.15 -14.69 20.22
CA LEU A 463 -3.58 -13.35 20.42
C LEU A 463 -3.11 -13.12 21.86
N GLY A 464 -3.30 -14.10 22.77
CA GLY A 464 -3.03 -13.95 24.20
C GLY A 464 -4.11 -13.20 24.95
N PHE A 465 -5.20 -12.85 24.30
CA PHE A 465 -6.40 -12.24 24.88
C PHE A 465 -7.65 -12.72 24.15
N ASN A 466 -8.81 -12.54 24.76
CA ASN A 466 -10.09 -12.87 24.14
C ASN A 466 -10.65 -11.64 23.44
N ASN A 467 -10.86 -11.74 22.12
CA ASN A 467 -11.48 -10.71 21.28
C ASN A 467 -12.95 -11.02 20.91
N GLU A 468 -13.50 -12.14 21.38
CA GLU A 468 -14.88 -12.49 21.08
C GLU A 468 -15.86 -11.64 21.89
N GLN A 469 -16.90 -11.13 21.21
CA GLN A 469 -17.97 -10.34 21.83
C GLN A 469 -17.47 -9.04 22.50
N LEU A 470 -16.34 -8.48 22.08
CA LEU A 470 -15.89 -7.17 22.50
C LEU A 470 -16.45 -6.08 21.57
N LEU A 471 -17.05 -5.07 22.16
CA LEU A 471 -17.44 -3.83 21.48
C LEU A 471 -16.49 -2.72 21.91
N VAL A 472 -15.76 -2.17 20.97
CA VAL A 472 -14.90 -1.01 21.18
C VAL A 472 -15.65 0.25 20.76
N ILE A 473 -15.74 1.22 21.65
CA ILE A 473 -16.35 2.52 21.40
C ILE A 473 -15.25 3.56 21.50
N ASP A 474 -14.84 4.09 20.34
CA ASP A 474 -13.92 5.23 20.28
C ASP A 474 -14.74 6.52 20.42
N TYR A 475 -14.46 7.28 21.48
CA TYR A 475 -15.11 8.58 21.75
C TYR A 475 -14.22 9.77 21.37
N GLY A 476 -13.07 9.52 20.71
CA GLY A 476 -12.18 10.54 20.14
C GLY A 476 -11.53 11.48 21.16
N GLY A 477 -11.53 11.12 22.43
CA GLY A 477 -10.99 11.97 23.50
C GLY A 477 -11.89 13.17 23.87
N ASP A 478 -13.18 13.14 23.51
CA ASP A 478 -14.15 14.18 23.87
C ASP A 478 -14.07 14.50 25.38
N GLU A 479 -13.76 15.75 25.71
CA GLU A 479 -13.58 16.19 27.10
C GLU A 479 -14.85 16.03 27.95
N GLN A 480 -16.03 16.18 27.36
CA GLN A 480 -17.29 16.00 28.11
C GLN A 480 -17.48 14.53 28.46
N VAL A 481 -17.14 13.62 27.55
CA VAL A 481 -17.14 12.17 27.79
C VAL A 481 -16.09 11.85 28.85
N ASN A 482 -14.88 12.39 28.73
CA ASN A 482 -13.79 12.18 29.70
C ASN A 482 -14.19 12.56 31.12
N ARG A 483 -14.89 13.66 31.30
CA ARG A 483 -15.38 14.10 32.65
C ARG A 483 -16.41 13.17 33.24
N HIS A 484 -17.08 12.33 32.46
CA HIS A 484 -18.18 11.47 32.86
C HIS A 484 -17.90 9.98 32.66
N LEU A 485 -16.65 9.59 32.36
CA LEU A 485 -16.29 8.21 32.03
C LEU A 485 -16.75 7.19 33.09
N ASP A 486 -16.55 7.47 34.38
CA ASP A 486 -16.96 6.58 35.45
C ASP A 486 -18.49 6.40 35.49
N ALA A 487 -19.26 7.46 35.26
CA ALA A 487 -20.72 7.37 35.21
C ALA A 487 -21.21 6.59 33.99
N ILE A 488 -20.54 6.78 32.85
CA ILE A 488 -20.82 6.05 31.60
C ILE A 488 -20.48 4.56 31.80
N LYS A 489 -19.29 4.25 32.34
CA LYS A 489 -18.88 2.88 32.67
C LYS A 489 -19.90 2.18 33.56
N LEU A 490 -20.34 2.85 34.63
CA LEU A 490 -21.33 2.32 35.55
C LEU A 490 -22.68 2.04 34.86
N ARG A 491 -23.17 2.95 34.04
CA ARG A 491 -24.43 2.77 33.28
C ARG A 491 -24.34 1.64 32.26
N LEU A 492 -23.22 1.51 31.57
CA LEU A 492 -22.98 0.41 30.62
C LEU A 492 -22.93 -0.93 31.35
N ALA A 493 -22.25 -0.99 32.49
CA ALA A 493 -22.18 -2.21 33.33
C ALA A 493 -23.54 -2.66 33.92
N GLN A 494 -24.50 -1.74 34.00
CA GLN A 494 -25.88 -2.07 34.46
C GLN A 494 -26.75 -2.69 33.36
N GLN A 495 -26.30 -2.70 32.10
CA GLN A 495 -27.08 -3.32 31.02
C GLN A 495 -27.02 -4.85 31.16
N PRO A 496 -28.18 -5.55 31.01
CA PRO A 496 -28.24 -6.99 31.27
C PRO A 496 -27.34 -7.85 30.36
N ASP A 497 -27.02 -7.36 29.17
CA ASP A 497 -26.20 -8.07 28.19
C ASP A 497 -24.69 -7.72 28.27
N VAL A 498 -24.32 -6.78 29.16
CA VAL A 498 -22.94 -6.33 29.33
C VAL A 498 -22.31 -7.05 30.53
N LYS A 499 -21.28 -7.85 30.27
CA LYS A 499 -20.58 -8.63 31.31
C LYS A 499 -19.46 -7.84 32.01
N ALA A 500 -18.77 -7.00 31.28
CA ALA A 500 -17.68 -6.18 31.79
C ALA A 500 -17.52 -4.92 30.93
N VAL A 501 -17.03 -3.84 31.52
CA VAL A 501 -16.70 -2.58 30.85
C VAL A 501 -15.34 -2.13 31.33
N SER A 502 -14.47 -1.75 30.40
CA SER A 502 -13.14 -1.23 30.71
C SER A 502 -12.87 0.03 29.90
N ILE A 503 -12.03 0.90 30.43
CA ILE A 503 -11.59 2.13 29.79
C ILE A 503 -10.09 2.01 29.54
N SER A 504 -9.66 2.31 28.31
CA SER A 504 -8.25 2.32 27.94
C SER A 504 -7.97 3.39 26.89
N ARG A 505 -6.73 3.85 26.83
CA ARG A 505 -6.30 4.81 25.81
C ARG A 505 -6.19 4.17 24.42
N ALA A 506 -5.93 2.88 24.35
CA ALA A 506 -5.85 2.09 23.13
C ALA A 506 -6.24 0.65 23.41
N VAL A 507 -6.60 -0.08 22.37
CA VAL A 507 -6.91 -1.53 22.45
C VAL A 507 -5.85 -2.34 21.70
N PRO A 508 -5.68 -3.63 22.03
CA PRO A 508 -4.79 -4.51 21.29
C PRO A 508 -5.15 -4.53 19.78
N GLY A 509 -4.17 -4.21 18.92
CA GLY A 509 -4.36 -4.07 17.48
C GLY A 509 -4.35 -2.62 16.96
N ASP A 510 -4.57 -1.65 17.81
CA ASP A 510 -4.42 -0.23 17.47
C ASP A 510 -2.95 0.21 17.44
N LYS A 511 -2.70 1.42 16.90
CA LYS A 511 -1.40 2.06 17.04
C LYS A 511 -1.09 2.28 18.52
N PHE A 512 0.01 1.72 18.96
CA PHE A 512 0.45 1.89 20.34
C PHE A 512 0.80 3.34 20.63
N PRO A 513 0.31 3.90 21.76
CA PRO A 513 0.85 5.13 22.27
C PRO A 513 2.33 4.90 22.67
N ASP A 514 3.21 5.72 22.13
CA ASP A 514 4.64 5.62 22.51
C ASP A 514 4.88 6.25 23.87
N GLY A 515 5.71 5.58 24.66
CA GLY A 515 6.26 6.12 25.87
C GLY A 515 7.76 5.87 25.90
N GLY A 516 8.55 6.94 26.05
CA GLY A 516 9.94 6.80 26.44
C GLY A 516 10.01 6.46 27.93
N THR A 517 10.58 5.31 28.28
CA THR A 517 10.72 4.90 29.69
C THR A 517 12.19 4.73 30.02
N GLY A 518 12.65 5.50 30.99
CA GLY A 518 13.95 5.31 31.61
C GLY A 518 13.85 4.20 32.66
N ILE A 519 14.62 3.14 32.49
CA ILE A 519 14.65 2.02 33.41
C ILE A 519 15.99 2.00 34.12
N MET A 520 15.93 2.02 35.43
CA MET A 520 17.13 1.84 36.26
C MET A 520 17.44 0.34 36.31
N SER A 521 18.61 -0.03 35.80
CA SER A 521 19.13 -1.40 35.95
C SER A 521 19.42 -1.72 37.41
N GLN A 522 19.56 -3.00 37.77
CA GLN A 522 19.98 -3.43 39.11
C GLN A 522 21.39 -2.90 39.50
N VAL A 523 22.15 -2.43 38.52
CA VAL A 523 23.49 -1.85 38.71
C VAL A 523 23.45 -0.31 38.90
N GLY A 524 22.24 0.29 38.74
CA GLY A 524 22.06 1.74 38.94
C GLY A 524 22.15 2.59 37.66
N ASP A 525 22.44 1.98 36.51
CA ASP A 525 22.45 2.70 35.23
C ASP A 525 21.02 2.85 34.68
N ILE A 526 20.70 4.05 34.22
CA ILE A 526 19.40 4.30 33.58
C ILE A 526 19.53 4.07 32.07
N ALA A 527 18.87 3.05 31.58
CA ALA A 527 18.73 2.82 30.15
C ALA A 527 17.34 3.29 29.68
N TYR A 528 17.30 4.13 28.66
CA TYR A 528 16.06 4.59 28.05
C TYR A 528 15.65 3.63 26.95
N HIS A 529 14.41 3.14 27.04
CA HIS A 529 13.81 2.29 26.04
C HIS A 529 12.51 2.93 25.54
N ASN A 530 12.28 2.89 24.23
CA ASN A 530 11.00 3.26 23.65
C ASN A 530 10.08 2.03 23.69
N ILE A 531 9.20 1.98 24.68
CA ILE A 531 8.32 0.85 24.94
C ILE A 531 6.88 1.30 24.78
N PRO A 532 6.09 0.62 23.93
CA PRO A 532 4.67 0.87 23.82
C PRO A 532 3.99 0.67 25.20
N MET A 533 3.22 1.67 25.64
CA MET A 533 2.50 1.62 26.91
C MET A 533 1.01 1.86 26.68
N TYR A 534 0.17 1.05 27.35
CA TYR A 534 -1.26 1.29 27.43
C TYR A 534 -1.61 1.91 28.78
N GLU A 535 -2.34 3.00 28.75
CA GLU A 535 -3.04 3.50 29.93
C GLU A 535 -4.37 2.75 30.02
N ILE A 536 -4.54 1.97 31.07
CA ILE A 536 -5.67 1.05 31.28
C ILE A 536 -6.28 1.23 32.68
N ASP A 537 -7.55 0.90 32.80
CA ASP A 537 -8.19 0.79 34.10
C ASP A 537 -8.02 -0.61 34.74
N GLU A 538 -8.51 -0.77 35.96
CA GLU A 538 -8.42 -2.01 36.72
C GLU A 538 -9.15 -3.20 36.09
N ASP A 539 -10.15 -2.95 35.24
CA ASP A 539 -10.97 -3.99 34.62
C ASP A 539 -10.45 -4.44 33.25
N PHE A 540 -9.43 -3.77 32.69
CA PHE A 540 -8.90 -4.06 31.36
C PHE A 540 -8.40 -5.50 31.22
N ILE A 541 -7.51 -5.92 32.11
CA ILE A 541 -6.90 -7.26 32.09
C ILE A 541 -7.96 -8.36 32.18
N SER A 542 -8.96 -8.16 33.04
CA SER A 542 -10.06 -9.11 33.22
C SER A 542 -11.04 -9.11 32.05
N THR A 543 -11.35 -7.95 31.47
CA THR A 543 -12.25 -7.80 30.31
C THR A 543 -11.68 -8.49 29.07
N PHE A 544 -10.39 -8.31 28.82
CA PHE A 544 -9.67 -8.97 27.72
C PHE A 544 -9.24 -10.41 28.06
N LYS A 545 -9.46 -10.87 29.31
CA LYS A 545 -9.03 -12.19 29.82
C LYS A 545 -7.54 -12.46 29.58
N ILE A 546 -6.68 -11.45 29.78
CA ILE A 546 -5.23 -11.58 29.63
C ILE A 546 -4.70 -12.39 30.82
N PRO A 547 -4.01 -13.52 30.57
CA PRO A 547 -3.47 -14.35 31.66
C PRO A 547 -2.27 -13.66 32.33
N MET A 548 -2.28 -13.61 33.66
CA MET A 548 -1.14 -13.12 34.44
C MET A 548 -0.13 -14.26 34.66
N ALA A 549 1.12 -14.05 34.28
CA ALA A 549 2.20 -15.02 34.50
C ALA A 549 2.69 -15.02 35.96
N ALA A 550 2.67 -13.84 36.60
CA ALA A 550 3.03 -13.64 38.01
C ALA A 550 2.42 -12.33 38.52
N GLY A 551 2.28 -12.20 39.82
CA GLY A 551 1.77 -10.97 40.45
C GLY A 551 0.24 -10.85 40.40
N ARG A 552 -0.27 -9.62 40.42
CA ARG A 552 -1.70 -9.28 40.41
C ARG A 552 -2.02 -8.19 39.40
N THR A 553 -3.28 -8.05 39.05
CA THR A 553 -3.80 -6.92 38.28
C THR A 553 -3.98 -5.68 39.17
N TYR A 554 -4.27 -4.53 38.54
CA TYR A 554 -4.62 -3.30 39.25
C TYR A 554 -5.92 -3.47 40.08
N SER A 555 -6.01 -2.71 41.16
CA SER A 555 -7.22 -2.71 42.01
C SER A 555 -7.41 -1.36 42.71
N LYS A 556 -8.63 -0.88 42.77
CA LYS A 556 -9.03 0.32 43.56
C LYS A 556 -8.68 0.22 45.04
N SER A 557 -8.50 -1.00 45.57
CA SER A 557 -8.07 -1.23 46.96
C SER A 557 -6.61 -0.83 47.22
N PHE A 558 -5.84 -0.57 46.19
CA PHE A 558 -4.43 -0.16 46.28
C PHE A 558 -4.25 1.21 45.63
N PRO A 559 -4.26 2.32 46.39
CA PRO A 559 -4.13 3.67 45.84
C PRO A 559 -2.88 3.90 45.00
N ALA A 560 -1.79 3.17 45.27
CA ALA A 560 -0.55 3.23 44.50
C ALA A 560 -0.70 2.73 43.06
N ASP A 561 -1.73 1.96 42.77
CA ASP A 561 -1.92 1.41 41.40
C ASP A 561 -2.27 2.49 40.38
N THR A 562 -2.83 3.62 40.79
CA THR A 562 -3.18 4.72 39.90
C THR A 562 -1.98 5.55 39.43
N ALA A 563 -0.86 5.55 40.15
CA ALA A 563 0.27 6.43 39.85
C ALA A 563 1.62 5.71 39.78
N ASN A 564 1.79 4.61 40.51
CA ASN A 564 3.13 4.03 40.77
C ASN A 564 3.22 2.52 40.44
N SER A 565 2.25 1.95 39.76
CA SER A 565 2.26 0.52 39.41
C SER A 565 2.28 0.31 37.90
N LEU A 566 3.01 -0.70 37.46
CA LEU A 566 3.15 -1.07 36.06
C LEU A 566 2.97 -2.59 35.91
N VAL A 567 2.15 -3.01 34.95
CA VAL A 567 2.08 -4.38 34.48
C VAL A 567 2.92 -4.49 33.21
N ILE A 568 3.87 -5.40 33.18
CA ILE A 568 4.78 -5.62 32.06
C ILE A 568 4.59 -7.02 31.48
N ASN A 569 4.84 -7.18 30.18
CA ASN A 569 4.85 -8.50 29.57
C ASN A 569 6.18 -9.23 29.83
N GLU A 570 6.22 -10.55 29.53
CA GLU A 570 7.42 -11.37 29.73
C GLU A 570 8.63 -10.85 28.92
N ALA A 571 8.40 -10.27 27.74
CA ALA A 571 9.48 -9.72 26.92
C ALA A 571 10.13 -8.48 27.59
N ALA A 572 9.31 -7.59 28.12
CA ALA A 572 9.78 -6.42 28.88
C ALA A 572 10.47 -6.86 30.19
N ALA A 573 9.93 -7.85 30.90
CA ALA A 573 10.57 -8.39 32.09
C ALA A 573 11.98 -8.92 31.80
N LYS A 574 12.15 -9.64 30.69
CA LYS A 574 13.49 -10.13 30.24
C LYS A 574 14.40 -8.98 29.85
N LEU A 575 13.88 -7.99 29.13
CA LEU A 575 14.66 -6.81 28.70
C LEU A 575 15.20 -6.03 29.91
N PHE A 576 14.41 -5.96 30.98
CA PHE A 576 14.75 -5.25 32.21
C PHE A 576 15.58 -6.08 33.21
N GLY A 577 15.87 -7.33 32.89
CA GLY A 577 16.64 -8.23 33.74
C GLY A 577 15.85 -8.79 34.93
N TYR A 578 14.52 -8.66 34.93
CA TYR A 578 13.69 -9.24 36.00
C TYR A 578 13.54 -10.75 35.82
N ALA A 579 13.83 -11.50 36.88
CA ALA A 579 13.49 -12.92 36.93
C ALA A 579 12.00 -13.10 37.21
N LEU A 580 11.31 -13.85 36.36
CA LEU A 580 9.91 -14.25 36.62
C LEU A 580 9.92 -15.28 37.76
N HIS A 581 9.72 -14.84 39.00
CA HIS A 581 9.42 -15.75 40.09
C HIS A 581 7.95 -16.17 39.94
N ARG A 582 7.73 -17.36 39.39
CA ARG A 582 6.43 -18.04 39.49
C ARG A 582 6.22 -18.34 40.97
N THR A 583 5.40 -17.58 41.65
CA THR A 583 4.80 -18.05 42.92
C THR A 583 3.85 -19.19 42.53
N LEU A 584 4.19 -20.38 42.95
CA LEU A 584 3.36 -21.57 42.91
C LEU A 584 2.07 -21.38 43.68
#